data_52f42f4a98af9e0fe3364b75ddc6e0ff
#
_entry.id   52f42f4a98af9e0fe3364b75ddc6e0ff
#
_cell.length_a   1.000
_cell.length_b   1.000
_cell.length_c   1.000
_cell.angle_alpha   90.00
_cell.angle_beta   90.00
_cell.angle_gamma   90.00
#
_symmetry.space_group_name_H-M   'P 1'
#
loop_
_entity.id
_entity.type
_entity.pdbx_description
1 polymer ?
#
loop_
_entity_poly.entity_id
_entity_poly.type
_entity_poly.pdbx_seq_one_letter_code
_entity_poly.pdbx_strand_id
1 'polypeptide(L)'
;MDYYDIGTYSRTVSTSSDAAQTWFNRGLAWTYAYNHEEAIECFRKALVADPECAMAHWGIAYCIGPNYNKPWETFEEEEKPGCIDLAQASISAASAILVQLTPVERALIEAIPARYPTASDIENFSPWNDAFADAMRKVYAEFGDDLDVCAIFAESIMNRTPWQLWDLPSGQPAQGANTLEAIDVLDTAFATLPGAWQHSGLLHMYIHLMEMSPHPERALRHGDALSTLVPDAGHLLHMPTHVDVLCGDYMNVVLRNEAAIVADRKFLQREGADNFYSVYRCHNYHFKIYGAMFLGQPTAALEAAEELISTLPSETLEPMADWFEGFIPMKQHVLIRFGHWQDILDQKLPEDEELFSVTVAMMHYARAVALANLHRIGEAEAEKGTFYRALERVPESRMLFNNTCRDILKIAEQMMLGELAYHKGEHETAFAHLRSAVMIDDNLPYDEPWGWMQPTRHALGALLMEQGSLEEAEAVYRADLGLDATLSRACQHPDNVWSLHGLHECLTRRGETVEIAHIKRQLDKAAARAEVPVRASCYCRQKQLLAR
;
A
#
# COMPACT_ATOMS: atom_id res chain seq x y z
N MET A 1 19.70 -25.11 5.64
CA MET A 1 18.51 -24.72 4.86
C MET A 1 18.98 -24.09 3.56
N ASP A 2 18.31 -24.34 2.46
CA ASP A 2 18.60 -23.65 1.22
C ASP A 2 18.26 -22.16 1.38
N TYR A 3 18.96 -21.30 0.63
CA TYR A 3 18.67 -19.88 0.60
C TYR A 3 17.28 -19.62 0.02
N TYR A 4 16.78 -18.38 0.10
CA TYR A 4 15.51 -17.97 -0.51
C TYR A 4 15.53 -18.18 -2.03
N ASP A 5 14.38 -18.54 -2.61
CA ASP A 5 14.18 -18.53 -4.05
C ASP A 5 13.83 -17.11 -4.51
N ILE A 6 14.84 -16.39 -4.93
CA ILE A 6 14.75 -15.01 -5.40
C ILE A 6 14.88 -14.91 -6.93
N GLY A 7 14.52 -15.99 -7.61
CA GLY A 7 14.53 -16.05 -9.07
C GLY A 7 15.91 -16.25 -9.68
N THR A 8 15.98 -16.04 -10.99
CA THR A 8 17.16 -16.37 -11.80
C THR A 8 17.84 -15.17 -12.44
N TYR A 9 17.38 -13.94 -12.14
CA TYR A 9 18.02 -12.74 -12.66
C TYR A 9 19.47 -12.66 -12.19
N SER A 10 20.35 -12.28 -13.07
CA SER A 10 21.77 -12.15 -12.79
C SER A 10 22.40 -11.01 -13.58
N ARG A 11 23.24 -10.24 -12.90
CA ARG A 11 24.12 -9.25 -13.48
C ARG A 11 25.56 -9.70 -13.29
N THR A 12 26.27 -9.91 -14.38
CA THR A 12 27.72 -10.18 -14.30
C THR A 12 28.45 -8.97 -13.75
N VAL A 13 29.27 -9.16 -12.73
CA VAL A 13 30.11 -8.13 -12.14
C VAL A 13 31.57 -8.52 -12.18
N SER A 14 32.48 -7.53 -12.07
CA SER A 14 33.91 -7.71 -12.07
C SER A 14 34.37 -8.42 -10.80
N THR A 15 34.31 -9.75 -10.81
CA THR A 15 34.83 -10.65 -9.77
C THR A 15 35.30 -11.96 -10.41
N SER A 16 36.30 -12.61 -9.81
CA SER A 16 36.72 -13.96 -10.19
C SER A 16 36.09 -15.05 -9.32
N SER A 17 35.28 -14.66 -8.32
CA SER A 17 34.67 -15.56 -7.34
C SER A 17 33.23 -15.87 -7.71
N ASP A 18 32.92 -17.12 -8.08
CA ASP A 18 31.55 -17.58 -8.33
C ASP A 18 30.65 -17.38 -7.09
N ALA A 19 31.22 -17.49 -5.89
CA ALA A 19 30.48 -17.25 -4.66
C ALA A 19 30.13 -15.76 -4.49
N ALA A 20 31.08 -14.85 -4.79
CA ALA A 20 30.82 -13.41 -4.76
C ALA A 20 29.75 -13.02 -5.80
N GLN A 21 29.86 -13.55 -7.02
CA GLN A 21 28.87 -13.35 -8.08
C GLN A 21 27.46 -13.81 -7.62
N THR A 22 27.38 -14.98 -7.00
CA THR A 22 26.10 -15.53 -6.51
C THR A 22 25.48 -14.65 -5.42
N TRP A 23 26.29 -14.23 -4.45
CA TRP A 23 25.81 -13.36 -3.38
C TRP A 23 25.45 -11.95 -3.87
N PHE A 24 26.20 -11.43 -4.85
CA PHE A 24 25.86 -10.17 -5.50
C PHE A 24 24.49 -10.23 -6.19
N ASN A 25 24.22 -11.28 -6.97
CA ASN A 25 22.91 -11.45 -7.64
C ASN A 25 21.76 -11.53 -6.64
N ARG A 26 21.97 -12.19 -5.49
CA ARG A 26 20.99 -12.24 -4.39
C ARG A 26 20.75 -10.86 -3.79
N GLY A 27 21.83 -10.11 -3.52
CA GLY A 27 21.72 -8.74 -3.04
C GLY A 27 20.95 -7.84 -4.00
N LEU A 28 21.24 -7.96 -5.30
CA LEU A 28 20.56 -7.18 -6.33
C LEU A 28 19.06 -7.51 -6.43
N ALA A 29 18.68 -8.79 -6.32
CA ALA A 29 17.28 -9.19 -6.31
C ALA A 29 16.54 -8.62 -5.09
N TRP A 30 17.15 -8.66 -3.91
CA TRP A 30 16.60 -8.05 -2.71
C TRP A 30 16.56 -6.52 -2.78
N THR A 31 17.52 -5.88 -3.45
CA THR A 31 17.49 -4.44 -3.74
C THR A 31 16.21 -4.06 -4.47
N TYR A 32 15.89 -4.77 -5.55
CA TYR A 32 14.65 -4.56 -6.31
C TYR A 32 13.38 -4.99 -5.58
N ALA A 33 13.50 -5.81 -4.55
CA ALA A 33 12.41 -6.19 -3.66
C ALA A 33 12.25 -5.25 -2.46
N TYR A 34 13.03 -4.17 -2.39
CA TYR A 34 13.06 -3.21 -1.27
C TYR A 34 13.34 -3.82 0.10
N ASN A 35 13.91 -5.03 0.13
CA ASN A 35 14.49 -5.60 1.34
C ASN A 35 15.97 -5.24 1.40
N HIS A 36 16.23 -3.97 1.64
CA HIS A 36 17.58 -3.39 1.62
C HIS A 36 18.48 -3.94 2.74
N GLU A 37 17.91 -4.33 3.88
CA GLU A 37 18.66 -4.95 4.98
C GLU A 37 19.23 -6.30 4.55
N GLU A 38 18.42 -7.20 4.00
CA GLU A 38 18.88 -8.50 3.48
C GLU A 38 19.79 -8.33 2.24
N ALA A 39 19.54 -7.31 1.42
CA ALA A 39 20.42 -6.99 0.29
C ALA A 39 21.85 -6.65 0.78
N ILE A 40 21.97 -5.82 1.81
CA ILE A 40 23.27 -5.46 2.43
C ILE A 40 23.95 -6.70 2.98
N GLU A 41 23.24 -7.61 3.66
CA GLU A 41 23.81 -8.87 4.14
C GLU A 41 24.32 -9.75 3.00
N CYS A 42 23.61 -9.80 1.87
CA CYS A 42 24.09 -10.50 0.69
C CYS A 42 25.36 -9.87 0.10
N PHE A 43 25.41 -8.54 0.00
CA PHE A 43 26.60 -7.85 -0.48
C PHE A 43 27.79 -8.02 0.48
N ARG A 44 27.58 -8.03 1.79
CA ARG A 44 28.61 -8.37 2.78
C ARG A 44 29.16 -9.79 2.58
N LYS A 45 28.28 -10.78 2.31
CA LYS A 45 28.68 -12.15 2.00
C LYS A 45 29.46 -12.23 0.68
N ALA A 46 29.13 -11.39 -0.31
CA ALA A 46 29.91 -11.26 -1.55
C ALA A 46 31.33 -10.75 -1.24
N LEU A 47 31.47 -9.74 -0.37
CA LEU A 47 32.78 -9.20 0.04
C LEU A 47 33.60 -10.17 0.90
N VAL A 48 32.96 -11.07 1.66
CA VAL A 48 33.68 -12.17 2.35
C VAL A 48 34.27 -13.14 1.33
N ALA A 49 33.57 -13.39 0.21
CA ALA A 49 34.05 -14.28 -0.85
C ALA A 49 35.05 -13.61 -1.82
N ASP A 50 34.97 -12.30 -1.99
CA ASP A 50 35.88 -11.48 -2.80
C ASP A 50 35.89 -10.03 -2.27
N PRO A 51 36.86 -9.66 -1.43
CA PRO A 51 36.98 -8.31 -0.88
C PRO A 51 37.18 -7.21 -1.95
N GLU A 52 37.60 -7.57 -3.17
CA GLU A 52 37.79 -6.66 -4.29
C GLU A 52 36.59 -6.56 -5.23
N CYS A 53 35.43 -7.14 -4.86
CA CYS A 53 34.18 -6.97 -5.60
C CYS A 53 33.62 -5.55 -5.41
N ALA A 54 34.06 -4.61 -6.24
CA ALA A 54 33.67 -3.19 -6.12
C ALA A 54 32.15 -2.98 -6.18
N MET A 55 31.43 -3.76 -6.99
CA MET A 55 29.98 -3.65 -7.10
C MET A 55 29.24 -4.12 -5.85
N ALA A 56 29.83 -4.97 -5.01
CA ALA A 56 29.24 -5.32 -3.71
C ALA A 56 29.34 -4.14 -2.72
N HIS A 57 30.44 -3.39 -2.73
CA HIS A 57 30.54 -2.13 -1.99
C HIS A 57 29.54 -1.08 -2.51
N TRP A 58 29.42 -0.96 -3.83
CA TRP A 58 28.41 -0.10 -4.45
C TRP A 58 26.99 -0.49 -3.99
N GLY A 59 26.67 -1.79 -3.97
CA GLY A 59 25.37 -2.31 -3.52
C GLY A 59 25.05 -1.95 -2.06
N ILE A 60 26.03 -2.04 -1.15
CA ILE A 60 25.87 -1.59 0.24
C ILE A 60 25.57 -0.09 0.29
N ALA A 61 26.35 0.71 -0.45
CA ALA A 61 26.15 2.16 -0.50
C ALA A 61 24.77 2.52 -1.08
N TYR A 62 24.29 1.76 -2.07
CA TYR A 62 22.96 1.99 -2.64
C TYR A 62 21.85 1.68 -1.65
N CYS A 63 21.90 0.49 -1.01
CA CYS A 63 20.83 -0.02 -0.17
C CYS A 63 20.73 0.63 1.22
N ILE A 64 21.81 1.22 1.74
CA ILE A 64 21.74 1.89 3.04
C ILE A 64 20.99 3.23 2.98
N GLY A 65 20.76 3.77 1.82
CA GLY A 65 20.02 5.01 1.60
C GLY A 65 18.55 4.77 1.23
N PRO A 66 17.86 5.86 0.82
CA PRO A 66 16.43 5.83 0.57
C PRO A 66 16.06 4.97 -0.62
N ASN A 67 14.81 4.53 -0.66
CA ASN A 67 14.13 4.03 -1.85
C ASN A 67 12.76 4.70 -1.96
N TYR A 68 11.99 4.37 -3.00
CA TYR A 68 10.70 5.01 -3.23
C TYR A 68 9.71 4.83 -2.06
N ASN A 69 9.78 3.70 -1.34
CA ASN A 69 8.92 3.39 -0.20
C ASN A 69 9.53 3.78 1.16
N LYS A 70 10.83 4.05 1.22
CA LYS A 70 11.52 4.57 2.41
C LYS A 70 12.34 5.80 2.02
N PRO A 71 11.72 6.97 1.78
CA PRO A 71 12.43 8.23 1.56
C PRO A 71 13.15 8.69 2.83
N TRP A 72 14.07 9.65 2.72
CA TRP A 72 14.84 10.14 3.88
C TRP A 72 13.97 10.65 5.04
N GLU A 73 12.78 11.12 4.74
CA GLU A 73 11.81 11.63 5.72
C GLU A 73 11.26 10.54 6.66
N THR A 74 11.37 9.27 6.25
CA THR A 74 10.92 8.11 7.06
C THR A 74 12.05 7.45 7.84
N PHE A 75 13.29 7.92 7.70
CA PHE A 75 14.40 7.46 8.52
C PHE A 75 14.34 8.13 9.90
N GLU A 76 14.59 7.35 10.96
CA GLU A 76 14.75 7.91 12.29
C GLU A 76 15.97 8.84 12.35
N GLU A 77 15.87 9.94 13.10
CA GLU A 77 16.93 10.93 13.18
C GLU A 77 18.25 10.34 13.71
N GLU A 78 18.16 9.36 14.61
CA GLU A 78 19.29 8.66 15.20
C GLU A 78 19.99 7.70 14.22
N GLU A 79 19.27 7.14 13.22
CA GLU A 79 19.87 6.21 12.26
C GLU A 79 20.57 6.91 11.09
N LYS A 80 20.12 8.12 10.70
CA LYS A 80 20.63 8.86 9.54
C LYS A 80 22.16 9.02 9.52
N PRO A 81 22.83 9.44 10.62
CA PRO A 81 24.29 9.58 10.62
C PRO A 81 25.01 8.26 10.34
N GLY A 82 24.55 7.16 10.95
CA GLY A 82 25.14 5.83 10.74
C GLY A 82 24.96 5.33 9.30
N CYS A 83 23.81 5.60 8.69
CA CYS A 83 23.57 5.28 7.29
C CYS A 83 24.50 6.06 6.35
N ILE A 84 24.68 7.36 6.59
CA ILE A 84 25.57 8.20 5.78
C ILE A 84 27.03 7.76 5.93
N ASP A 85 27.48 7.47 7.15
CA ASP A 85 28.85 7.01 7.40
C ASP A 85 29.15 5.69 6.70
N LEU A 86 28.24 4.72 6.79
CA LEU A 86 28.37 3.43 6.11
C LEU A 86 28.37 3.60 4.57
N ALA A 87 27.49 4.46 4.06
CA ALA A 87 27.45 4.77 2.63
C ALA A 87 28.80 5.32 2.15
N GLN A 88 29.33 6.32 2.84
CA GLN A 88 30.60 6.96 2.47
C GLN A 88 31.80 6.03 2.59
N ALA A 89 31.83 5.17 3.63
CA ALA A 89 32.86 4.13 3.76
C ALA A 89 32.81 3.15 2.57
N SER A 90 31.61 2.71 2.20
CA SER A 90 31.40 1.78 1.08
C SER A 90 31.72 2.42 -0.27
N ILE A 91 31.36 3.68 -0.49
CA ILE A 91 31.74 4.47 -1.68
C ILE A 91 33.25 4.59 -1.80
N SER A 92 33.92 4.91 -0.68
CA SER A 92 35.39 5.04 -0.66
C SER A 92 36.06 3.72 -1.00
N ALA A 93 35.56 2.60 -0.47
CA ALA A 93 36.08 1.27 -0.76
C ALA A 93 35.84 0.89 -2.24
N ALA A 94 34.66 1.10 -2.79
CA ALA A 94 34.38 0.85 -4.22
C ALA A 94 35.27 1.68 -5.12
N SER A 95 35.47 2.96 -4.79
CA SER A 95 36.30 3.90 -5.58
C SER A 95 37.78 3.59 -5.53
N ALA A 96 38.27 2.87 -4.53
CA ALA A 96 39.66 2.43 -4.44
C ALA A 96 39.96 1.23 -5.37
N ILE A 97 38.92 0.49 -5.82
CA ILE A 97 39.05 -0.70 -6.64
C ILE A 97 38.73 -0.34 -8.12
N LEU A 98 39.62 0.43 -8.76
CA LEU A 98 39.38 0.93 -10.13
C LEU A 98 39.97 0.03 -11.24
N VAL A 99 40.71 -1.00 -10.88
CA VAL A 99 41.44 -1.86 -11.84
C VAL A 99 40.53 -3.03 -12.23
N GLN A 100 40.21 -3.14 -13.52
CA GLN A 100 39.41 -4.21 -14.12
C GLN A 100 37.87 -4.03 -14.14
N LEU A 101 37.34 -2.86 -13.77
CA LEU A 101 35.90 -2.60 -13.89
C LEU A 101 35.47 -2.43 -15.35
N THR A 102 34.27 -2.93 -15.65
CA THR A 102 33.61 -2.58 -16.92
C THR A 102 33.28 -1.09 -16.94
N PRO A 103 33.09 -0.48 -18.13
CA PRO A 103 32.72 0.93 -18.22
C PRO A 103 31.44 1.29 -17.43
N VAL A 104 30.42 0.43 -17.48
CA VAL A 104 29.15 0.66 -16.76
C VAL A 104 29.31 0.57 -15.25
N GLU A 105 30.11 -0.39 -14.74
CA GLU A 105 30.39 -0.48 -13.30
C GLU A 105 31.11 0.77 -12.80
N ARG A 106 32.11 1.23 -13.55
CA ARG A 106 32.81 2.48 -13.26
C ARG A 106 31.83 3.66 -13.21
N ALA A 107 30.97 3.81 -14.19
CA ALA A 107 30.00 4.90 -14.24
C ALA A 107 29.02 4.88 -13.05
N LEU A 108 28.55 3.69 -12.64
CA LEU A 108 27.69 3.53 -11.47
C LEU A 108 28.43 3.89 -10.18
N ILE A 109 29.71 3.48 -10.03
CA ILE A 109 30.54 3.81 -8.86
C ILE A 109 30.88 5.31 -8.82
N GLU A 110 31.09 5.94 -9.97
CA GLU A 110 31.36 7.38 -10.07
C GLU A 110 30.08 8.22 -9.82
N ALA A 111 28.88 7.66 -10.05
CA ALA A 111 27.61 8.33 -9.81
C ALA A 111 27.14 8.29 -8.35
N ILE A 112 27.42 7.18 -7.63
CA ILE A 112 26.86 6.96 -6.28
C ILE A 112 27.25 8.02 -5.23
N PRO A 113 28.44 8.69 -5.28
CA PRO A 113 28.76 9.79 -4.36
C PRO A 113 27.76 10.95 -4.40
N ALA A 114 27.09 11.16 -5.53
CA ALA A 114 26.06 12.22 -5.64
C ALA A 114 24.84 11.97 -4.77
N ARG A 115 24.60 10.71 -4.35
CA ARG A 115 23.52 10.32 -3.44
C ARG A 115 23.80 10.75 -1.99
N TYR A 116 25.10 10.96 -1.63
CA TYR A 116 25.58 11.28 -0.28
C TYR A 116 26.69 12.34 -0.35
N PRO A 117 26.39 13.56 -0.84
CA PRO A 117 27.45 14.54 -1.15
C PRO A 117 28.16 15.11 0.07
N THR A 118 27.57 15.04 1.25
CA THR A 118 28.18 15.51 2.51
C THR A 118 27.85 14.55 3.65
N ALA A 119 28.62 14.62 4.75
CA ALA A 119 28.46 13.77 5.94
C ALA A 119 27.92 14.53 7.17
N SER A 120 27.35 15.73 7.02
CA SER A 120 26.95 16.57 8.16
C SER A 120 25.44 16.78 8.24
N ASP A 121 24.99 17.23 9.40
CA ASP A 121 23.62 17.55 9.74
C ASP A 121 22.88 18.27 8.60
N ILE A 122 21.88 17.61 8.04
CA ILE A 122 21.11 18.12 6.92
C ILE A 122 19.63 18.01 7.26
N GLU A 123 18.97 19.16 7.25
CA GLU A 123 17.53 19.25 7.47
C GLU A 123 16.71 18.96 6.18
N ASN A 124 17.35 18.98 5.01
CA ASN A 124 16.68 18.77 3.72
C ASN A 124 17.53 17.90 2.79
N PHE A 125 17.02 16.73 2.47
CA PHE A 125 17.67 15.75 1.59
C PHE A 125 17.27 15.85 0.11
N SER A 126 16.27 16.68 -0.25
CA SER A 126 15.82 16.84 -1.64
C SER A 126 16.96 17.18 -2.61
N PRO A 127 17.95 18.07 -2.27
CA PRO A 127 19.09 18.33 -3.15
C PRO A 127 19.97 17.10 -3.41
N TRP A 128 19.99 16.11 -2.49
CA TRP A 128 20.74 14.87 -2.68
C TRP A 128 20.04 13.95 -3.69
N ASN A 129 18.70 13.86 -3.59
CA ASN A 129 17.90 13.12 -4.57
C ASN A 129 18.04 13.74 -5.97
N ASP A 130 18.02 15.07 -6.06
CA ASP A 130 18.25 15.81 -7.32
C ASP A 130 19.65 15.53 -7.90
N ALA A 131 20.69 15.62 -7.08
CA ALA A 131 22.06 15.38 -7.50
C ALA A 131 22.27 13.95 -7.99
N PHE A 132 21.70 12.97 -7.31
CA PHE A 132 21.80 11.57 -7.71
C PHE A 132 21.01 11.29 -8.99
N ALA A 133 19.80 11.82 -9.14
CA ALA A 133 19.03 11.72 -10.37
C ALA A 133 19.80 12.33 -11.57
N ASP A 134 20.45 13.47 -11.37
CA ASP A 134 21.26 14.11 -12.42
C ASP A 134 22.53 13.32 -12.76
N ALA A 135 23.14 12.67 -11.77
CA ALA A 135 24.28 11.77 -11.99
C ALA A 135 23.84 10.53 -12.78
N MET A 136 22.72 9.89 -12.38
CA MET A 136 22.19 8.72 -13.07
C MET A 136 21.68 9.04 -14.47
N ARG A 137 21.16 10.23 -14.74
CA ARG A 137 20.79 10.69 -16.09
C ARG A 137 21.98 10.66 -17.04
N LYS A 138 23.19 11.01 -16.57
CA LYS A 138 24.42 10.91 -17.38
C LYS A 138 24.82 9.46 -17.62
N VAL A 139 24.69 8.60 -16.62
CA VAL A 139 24.94 7.16 -16.77
C VAL A 139 23.97 6.56 -17.76
N TYR A 140 22.67 6.89 -17.67
CA TYR A 140 21.66 6.42 -18.60
C TYR A 140 21.89 6.92 -20.04
N ALA A 141 22.34 8.14 -20.22
CA ALA A 141 22.66 8.68 -21.55
C ALA A 141 23.79 7.90 -22.27
N GLU A 142 24.70 7.26 -21.51
CA GLU A 142 25.80 6.46 -22.06
C GLU A 142 25.49 4.95 -22.10
N PHE A 143 24.74 4.44 -21.11
CA PHE A 143 24.46 3.02 -20.89
C PHE A 143 22.96 2.72 -20.82
N GLY A 144 22.12 3.42 -21.56
CA GLY A 144 20.67 3.21 -21.58
C GLY A 144 20.21 1.88 -22.20
N ASP A 145 21.12 1.05 -22.66
CA ASP A 145 20.91 -0.34 -23.09
C ASP A 145 21.15 -1.37 -21.97
N ASP A 146 21.58 -0.93 -20.79
CA ASP A 146 21.73 -1.76 -19.57
C ASP A 146 20.45 -1.71 -18.72
N LEU A 147 19.85 -2.88 -18.44
CA LEU A 147 18.57 -2.99 -17.72
C LEU A 147 18.63 -2.44 -16.30
N ASP A 148 19.74 -2.68 -15.59
CA ASP A 148 19.91 -2.18 -14.23
C ASP A 148 20.10 -0.65 -14.21
N VAL A 149 20.81 -0.10 -15.20
CA VAL A 149 20.92 1.36 -15.35
C VAL A 149 19.55 1.98 -15.59
N CYS A 150 18.71 1.38 -16.44
CA CYS A 150 17.34 1.84 -16.65
C CYS A 150 16.52 1.82 -15.36
N ALA A 151 16.58 0.70 -14.60
CA ALA A 151 15.82 0.55 -13.35
C ALA A 151 16.27 1.56 -12.29
N ILE A 152 17.58 1.67 -12.05
CA ILE A 152 18.16 2.58 -11.04
C ILE A 152 17.92 4.05 -11.43
N PHE A 153 18.01 4.39 -12.71
CA PHE A 153 17.71 5.74 -13.17
C PHE A 153 16.23 6.07 -12.99
N ALA A 154 15.32 5.19 -13.39
CA ALA A 154 13.88 5.39 -13.17
C ALA A 154 13.58 5.59 -11.67
N GLU A 155 14.11 4.73 -10.78
CA GLU A 155 13.95 4.90 -9.35
C GLU A 155 14.54 6.23 -8.86
N SER A 156 15.74 6.62 -9.30
CA SER A 156 16.40 7.85 -8.85
C SER A 156 15.60 9.11 -9.17
N ILE A 157 14.92 9.16 -10.32
CA ILE A 157 14.06 10.30 -10.68
C ILE A 157 12.69 10.24 -9.98
N MET A 158 12.16 9.05 -9.69
CA MET A 158 10.91 8.88 -8.92
C MET A 158 11.12 9.23 -7.43
N ASN A 159 12.29 8.92 -6.87
CA ASN A 159 12.65 9.25 -5.49
C ASN A 159 12.77 10.77 -5.20
N ARG A 160 12.72 11.62 -6.22
CA ARG A 160 12.65 13.08 -6.05
C ARG A 160 11.31 13.53 -5.49
N THR A 161 10.25 12.82 -5.81
CA THR A 161 8.88 13.11 -5.42
C THR A 161 8.12 11.81 -5.08
N PRO A 162 8.56 11.04 -4.06
CA PRO A 162 7.91 9.78 -3.71
C PRO A 162 6.46 10.05 -3.35
N TRP A 163 5.55 9.18 -3.82
CA TRP A 163 4.09 9.28 -3.62
C TRP A 163 3.44 10.58 -4.15
N GLN A 164 4.16 11.34 -5.00
CA GLN A 164 3.71 12.58 -5.61
C GLN A 164 4.09 12.65 -7.10
N LEU A 165 3.98 11.54 -7.82
CA LEU A 165 4.28 11.47 -9.25
C LEU A 165 3.15 12.03 -10.10
N TRP A 166 1.91 11.96 -9.60
CA TRP A 166 0.72 12.42 -10.29
C TRP A 166 -0.09 13.36 -9.41
N ASP A 167 -0.69 14.38 -10.01
CA ASP A 167 -1.73 15.19 -9.37
C ASP A 167 -3.08 14.47 -9.54
N LEU A 168 -3.57 13.88 -8.45
CA LEU A 168 -4.76 13.02 -8.48
C LEU A 168 -6.01 13.70 -9.05
N PRO A 169 -6.32 14.98 -8.65
CA PRO A 169 -7.52 15.64 -9.13
C PRO A 169 -7.51 15.91 -10.65
N SER A 170 -6.37 16.29 -11.21
CA SER A 170 -6.26 16.59 -12.65
C SER A 170 -5.86 15.39 -13.51
N GLY A 171 -5.31 14.32 -12.89
CA GLY A 171 -4.72 13.18 -13.59
C GLY A 171 -3.49 13.52 -14.42
N GLN A 172 -2.87 14.69 -14.19
CA GLN A 172 -1.66 15.10 -14.88
C GLN A 172 -0.41 14.76 -14.05
N PRO A 173 0.77 14.64 -14.68
CA PRO A 173 2.02 14.58 -13.94
C PRO A 173 2.12 15.72 -12.92
N ALA A 174 2.53 15.42 -11.70
CA ALA A 174 2.62 16.42 -10.65
C ALA A 174 3.72 17.46 -10.97
N GLN A 175 3.51 18.67 -10.52
CA GLN A 175 4.47 19.75 -10.76
C GLN A 175 5.81 19.45 -10.08
N GLY A 176 6.89 19.47 -10.83
CA GLY A 176 8.24 19.20 -10.35
C GLY A 176 8.63 17.71 -10.36
N ALA A 177 7.69 16.79 -10.58
CA ALA A 177 7.97 15.38 -10.77
C ALA A 177 8.47 15.10 -12.21
N ASN A 178 9.37 14.12 -12.31
CA ASN A 178 9.89 13.66 -13.61
C ASN A 178 9.08 12.50 -14.19
N THR A 179 7.78 12.47 -13.96
CA THR A 179 6.88 11.36 -14.31
C THR A 179 6.97 10.95 -15.77
N LEU A 180 6.96 11.93 -16.69
CA LEU A 180 7.05 11.64 -18.13
C LEU A 180 8.42 11.11 -18.54
N GLU A 181 9.50 11.57 -17.90
CA GLU A 181 10.85 11.04 -18.12
C GLU A 181 10.96 9.59 -17.65
N ALA A 182 10.38 9.26 -16.48
CA ALA A 182 10.34 7.89 -15.98
C ALA A 182 9.52 6.96 -16.90
N ILE A 183 8.38 7.45 -17.43
CA ILE A 183 7.59 6.71 -18.43
C ILE A 183 8.43 6.42 -19.68
N ASP A 184 9.13 7.42 -20.22
CA ASP A 184 9.93 7.28 -21.43
C ASP A 184 11.07 6.27 -21.26
N VAL A 185 11.77 6.31 -20.13
CA VAL A 185 12.83 5.36 -19.77
C VAL A 185 12.30 3.92 -19.73
N LEU A 186 11.22 3.70 -18.97
CA LEU A 186 10.67 2.37 -18.75
C LEU A 186 9.97 1.82 -20.00
N ASP A 187 9.15 2.62 -20.68
CA ASP A 187 8.49 2.21 -21.94
C ASP A 187 9.55 1.87 -23.01
N THR A 188 10.63 2.66 -23.10
CA THR A 188 11.73 2.38 -24.04
C THR A 188 12.42 1.06 -23.69
N ALA A 189 12.72 0.82 -22.41
CA ALA A 189 13.33 -0.43 -21.97
C ALA A 189 12.45 -1.64 -22.34
N PHE A 190 11.15 -1.61 -22.02
CA PHE A 190 10.23 -2.70 -22.35
C PHE A 190 10.01 -2.91 -23.85
N ALA A 191 10.11 -1.85 -24.65
CA ALA A 191 9.93 -1.94 -26.10
C ALA A 191 11.18 -2.44 -26.84
N THR A 192 12.39 -2.17 -26.33
CA THR A 192 13.61 -2.32 -27.10
C THR A 192 14.65 -3.27 -26.50
N LEU A 193 14.67 -3.45 -25.17
CA LEU A 193 15.74 -4.20 -24.51
C LEU A 193 15.35 -5.66 -24.27
N PRO A 194 16.15 -6.61 -24.75
CA PRO A 194 15.96 -8.01 -24.42
C PRO A 194 16.07 -8.25 -22.92
N GLY A 195 15.15 -9.02 -22.34
CA GLY A 195 15.15 -9.34 -20.91
C GLY A 195 14.41 -8.33 -20.02
N ALA A 196 13.96 -7.18 -20.52
CA ALA A 196 13.24 -6.19 -19.72
C ALA A 196 11.99 -6.79 -19.03
N TRP A 197 11.26 -7.66 -19.70
CA TRP A 197 10.09 -8.37 -19.15
C TRP A 197 10.42 -9.48 -18.14
N GLN A 198 11.68 -9.76 -17.89
CA GLN A 198 12.21 -10.66 -16.86
C GLN A 198 13.00 -9.91 -15.79
N HIS A 199 13.02 -8.58 -15.84
CA HIS A 199 13.76 -7.75 -14.90
C HIS A 199 12.83 -7.22 -13.81
N SER A 200 12.96 -7.75 -12.57
CA SER A 200 12.05 -7.42 -11.46
C SER A 200 12.05 -5.93 -11.11
N GLY A 201 13.21 -5.25 -11.15
CA GLY A 201 13.29 -3.82 -10.84
C GLY A 201 12.54 -2.94 -11.85
N LEU A 202 12.65 -3.22 -13.16
CA LEU A 202 11.90 -2.46 -14.17
C LEU A 202 10.38 -2.63 -14.01
N LEU A 203 9.93 -3.87 -13.77
CA LEU A 203 8.52 -4.17 -13.58
C LEU A 203 7.97 -3.52 -12.31
N HIS A 204 8.75 -3.56 -11.22
CA HIS A 204 8.42 -2.94 -9.94
C HIS A 204 8.25 -1.41 -10.10
N MET A 205 9.24 -0.75 -10.70
CA MET A 205 9.18 0.69 -10.92
C MET A 205 8.03 1.10 -11.82
N TYR A 206 7.68 0.28 -12.82
CA TYR A 206 6.54 0.59 -13.70
C TYR A 206 5.21 0.54 -12.96
N ILE A 207 5.05 -0.38 -12.00
CA ILE A 207 3.84 -0.44 -11.16
C ILE A 207 3.74 0.82 -10.31
N HIS A 208 4.78 1.17 -9.56
CA HIS A 208 4.81 2.40 -8.75
C HIS A 208 4.58 3.67 -9.58
N LEU A 209 5.12 3.72 -10.80
CA LEU A 209 4.92 4.85 -11.69
C LEU A 209 3.45 5.03 -12.11
N MET A 210 2.72 3.92 -12.26
CA MET A 210 1.37 3.92 -12.83
C MET A 210 0.24 3.84 -11.81
N GLU A 211 0.49 3.42 -10.57
CA GLU A 211 -0.53 3.23 -9.53
C GLU A 211 -1.35 4.48 -9.22
N MET A 212 -0.71 5.66 -9.19
CA MET A 212 -1.39 6.94 -8.98
C MET A 212 -1.93 7.58 -10.27
N SER A 213 -1.66 6.96 -11.43
CA SER A 213 -2.00 7.56 -12.71
C SER A 213 -3.50 7.46 -13.03
N PRO A 214 -4.01 8.26 -13.99
CA PRO A 214 -5.36 8.05 -14.50
C PRO A 214 -5.51 6.75 -15.32
N HIS A 215 -4.42 6.00 -15.57
CA HIS A 215 -4.37 4.82 -16.42
C HIS A 215 -3.60 3.65 -15.76
N PRO A 216 -3.95 3.21 -14.54
CA PRO A 216 -3.26 2.12 -13.85
C PRO A 216 -3.28 0.80 -14.64
N GLU A 217 -4.30 0.59 -15.49
CA GLU A 217 -4.44 -0.58 -16.35
C GLU A 217 -3.25 -0.80 -17.30
N ARG A 218 -2.44 0.24 -17.59
CA ARG A 218 -1.21 0.10 -18.38
C ARG A 218 -0.18 -0.82 -17.69
N ALA A 219 -0.21 -0.92 -16.37
CA ALA A 219 0.71 -1.72 -15.60
C ALA A 219 0.22 -3.15 -15.33
N LEU A 220 -1.00 -3.55 -15.69
CA LEU A 220 -1.52 -4.90 -15.45
C LEU A 220 -0.61 -6.00 -16.02
N ARG A 221 -0.15 -5.84 -17.27
CA ARG A 221 0.77 -6.81 -17.89
C ARG A 221 2.12 -6.87 -17.18
N HIS A 222 2.59 -5.76 -16.61
CA HIS A 222 3.84 -5.70 -15.86
C HIS A 222 3.68 -6.42 -14.52
N GLY A 223 2.54 -6.23 -13.85
CA GLY A 223 2.17 -6.98 -12.66
C GLY A 223 2.10 -8.49 -12.91
N ASP A 224 1.44 -8.92 -13.99
CA ASP A 224 1.37 -10.34 -14.37
C ASP A 224 2.78 -10.92 -14.61
N ALA A 225 3.66 -10.19 -15.27
CA ALA A 225 5.03 -10.64 -15.53
C ALA A 225 5.86 -10.72 -14.22
N LEU A 226 5.67 -9.78 -13.28
CA LEU A 226 6.41 -9.76 -12.01
C LEU A 226 6.01 -10.91 -11.08
N SER A 227 4.75 -11.31 -11.07
CA SER A 227 4.15 -12.21 -10.08
C SER A 227 4.81 -13.60 -9.94
N THR A 228 5.68 -13.99 -10.86
CA THR A 228 6.36 -15.30 -10.87
C THR A 228 7.87 -15.24 -10.86
N LEU A 229 8.47 -14.03 -10.89
CA LEU A 229 9.91 -13.88 -11.07
C LEU A 229 10.72 -14.11 -9.79
N VAL A 230 10.17 -13.76 -8.63
CA VAL A 230 10.90 -13.75 -7.35
C VAL A 230 10.04 -14.40 -6.25
N PRO A 231 9.95 -15.74 -6.22
CA PRO A 231 8.96 -16.49 -5.42
C PRO A 231 9.01 -16.26 -3.91
N ASP A 232 10.17 -15.93 -3.34
CA ASP A 232 10.32 -15.70 -1.90
C ASP A 232 10.44 -14.21 -1.52
N ALA A 233 10.22 -13.29 -2.45
CA ALA A 233 10.16 -11.86 -2.17
C ALA A 233 8.71 -11.39 -2.06
N GLY A 234 8.17 -11.42 -0.82
CA GLY A 234 6.76 -11.10 -0.55
C GLY A 234 6.34 -9.75 -1.13
N HIS A 235 7.16 -8.71 -0.98
CA HIS A 235 6.87 -7.39 -1.55
C HIS A 235 6.68 -7.42 -3.07
N LEU A 236 7.52 -8.14 -3.83
CA LEU A 236 7.37 -8.23 -5.29
C LEU A 236 6.17 -9.08 -5.73
N LEU A 237 5.79 -10.07 -4.94
CA LEU A 237 4.56 -10.85 -5.19
C LEU A 237 3.30 -10.01 -4.93
N HIS A 238 3.38 -9.10 -3.97
CA HIS A 238 2.33 -8.17 -3.61
C HIS A 238 2.17 -7.03 -4.63
N MET A 239 3.24 -6.46 -5.15
CA MET A 239 3.24 -5.25 -5.99
C MET A 239 2.21 -5.22 -7.13
N PRO A 240 1.94 -6.31 -7.86
CA PRO A 240 0.88 -6.33 -8.86
C PRO A 240 -0.49 -5.93 -8.33
N THR A 241 -0.75 -6.12 -7.03
CA THR A 241 -2.06 -5.85 -6.43
C THR A 241 -2.39 -4.37 -6.33
N HIS A 242 -1.38 -3.50 -6.38
CA HIS A 242 -1.57 -2.04 -6.46
C HIS A 242 -2.39 -1.64 -7.70
N VAL A 243 -2.15 -2.27 -8.83
CA VAL A 243 -2.92 -2.01 -10.06
C VAL A 243 -4.15 -2.90 -10.20
N ASP A 244 -4.12 -4.13 -9.66
CA ASP A 244 -5.29 -5.01 -9.64
C ASP A 244 -6.46 -4.37 -8.86
N VAL A 245 -6.18 -3.77 -7.68
CA VAL A 245 -7.21 -3.13 -6.85
C VAL A 245 -7.87 -1.96 -7.57
N LEU A 246 -7.08 -1.13 -8.23
CA LEU A 246 -7.56 0.01 -9.02
C LEU A 246 -8.35 -0.43 -10.26
N CYS A 247 -8.06 -1.61 -10.78
CA CYS A 247 -8.76 -2.18 -11.94
C CYS A 247 -9.93 -3.10 -11.56
N GLY A 248 -10.25 -3.24 -10.26
CA GLY A 248 -11.37 -4.05 -9.78
C GLY A 248 -11.12 -5.56 -9.78
N ASP A 249 -9.88 -6.01 -9.95
CA ASP A 249 -9.54 -7.44 -9.86
C ASP A 249 -9.19 -7.86 -8.43
N TYR A 250 -10.16 -7.69 -7.53
CA TYR A 250 -10.00 -8.02 -6.11
C TYR A 250 -9.67 -9.49 -5.84
N MET A 251 -9.99 -10.41 -6.78
CA MET A 251 -9.59 -11.81 -6.62
C MET A 251 -8.07 -11.96 -6.74
N ASN A 252 -7.45 -11.30 -7.71
CA ASN A 252 -5.99 -11.28 -7.80
C ASN A 252 -5.36 -10.56 -6.61
N VAL A 253 -6.01 -9.50 -6.10
CA VAL A 253 -5.54 -8.85 -4.85
C VAL A 253 -5.44 -9.87 -3.71
N VAL A 254 -6.49 -10.69 -3.49
CA VAL A 254 -6.47 -11.72 -2.43
C VAL A 254 -5.43 -12.81 -2.71
N LEU A 255 -5.40 -13.36 -3.92
CA LEU A 255 -4.53 -14.50 -4.25
C LEU A 255 -3.03 -14.14 -4.25
N ARG A 256 -2.68 -12.97 -4.80
CA ARG A 256 -1.28 -12.52 -4.84
C ARG A 256 -0.77 -12.14 -3.45
N ASN A 257 -1.61 -11.49 -2.64
CA ASN A 257 -1.23 -11.22 -1.25
C ASN A 257 -1.17 -12.50 -0.40
N GLU A 258 -1.98 -13.52 -0.66
CA GLU A 258 -1.79 -14.83 -0.02
C GLU A 258 -0.41 -15.42 -0.35
N ALA A 259 0.01 -15.36 -1.62
CA ALA A 259 1.34 -15.81 -2.03
C ALA A 259 2.45 -14.97 -1.35
N ALA A 260 2.27 -13.66 -1.28
CA ALA A 260 3.18 -12.75 -0.59
C ALA A 260 3.32 -13.09 0.90
N ILE A 261 2.19 -13.32 1.58
CA ILE A 261 2.15 -13.70 3.00
C ILE A 261 2.87 -15.05 3.23
N VAL A 262 2.75 -16.01 2.31
CA VAL A 262 3.49 -17.29 2.40
C VAL A 262 5.00 -17.05 2.34
N ALA A 263 5.47 -16.18 1.43
CA ALA A 263 6.89 -15.79 1.36
C ALA A 263 7.33 -15.06 2.64
N ASP A 264 6.51 -14.15 3.15
CA ASP A 264 6.79 -13.38 4.36
C ASP A 264 6.86 -14.25 5.62
N ARG A 265 6.01 -15.28 5.75
CA ARG A 265 6.11 -16.25 6.86
C ARG A 265 7.47 -16.95 6.85
N LYS A 266 8.02 -17.26 5.68
CA LYS A 266 9.34 -17.86 5.53
C LYS A 266 10.45 -16.88 5.97
N PHE A 267 10.31 -15.60 5.60
CA PHE A 267 11.23 -14.54 6.02
C PHE A 267 11.15 -14.31 7.54
N LEU A 268 9.95 -14.11 8.08
CA LEU A 268 9.69 -13.93 9.50
C LEU A 268 10.25 -15.08 10.36
N GLN A 269 10.12 -16.33 9.90
CA GLN A 269 10.64 -17.49 10.62
C GLN A 269 12.18 -17.50 10.70
N ARG A 270 12.86 -16.91 9.72
CA ARG A 270 14.32 -16.91 9.64
C ARG A 270 14.96 -15.69 10.29
N GLU A 271 14.41 -14.52 10.00
CA GLU A 271 15.02 -13.22 10.35
C GLU A 271 14.31 -12.52 11.52
N GLY A 272 13.13 -13.04 11.93
CA GLY A 272 12.33 -12.40 12.99
C GLY A 272 11.51 -11.22 12.48
N ALA A 273 10.87 -10.51 13.42
CA ALA A 273 9.99 -9.39 13.13
C ALA A 273 10.64 -8.01 13.32
N ASP A 274 11.82 -7.95 13.95
CA ASP A 274 12.53 -6.72 14.26
C ASP A 274 13.39 -6.27 13.06
N ASN A 275 12.72 -5.80 12.00
CA ASN A 275 13.30 -5.27 10.79
C ASN A 275 12.27 -4.43 10.02
N PHE A 276 12.74 -3.51 9.17
CA PHE A 276 11.86 -2.65 8.38
C PHE A 276 10.96 -3.44 7.41
N TYR A 277 11.41 -4.59 6.91
CA TYR A 277 10.63 -5.42 6.00
C TYR A 277 9.30 -5.93 6.61
N SER A 278 9.18 -5.92 7.94
CA SER A 278 7.92 -6.20 8.64
C SER A 278 6.78 -5.23 8.29
N VAL A 279 7.09 -3.99 7.87
CA VAL A 279 6.08 -3.03 7.37
C VAL A 279 5.43 -3.58 6.10
N TYR A 280 6.23 -4.09 5.14
CA TYR A 280 5.71 -4.71 3.92
C TYR A 280 4.88 -5.95 4.20
N ARG A 281 5.29 -6.77 5.17
CA ARG A 281 4.51 -7.92 5.63
C ARG A 281 3.14 -7.49 6.14
N CYS A 282 3.05 -6.47 6.98
CA CYS A 282 1.78 -5.92 7.46
C CYS A 282 0.94 -5.36 6.30
N HIS A 283 1.57 -4.70 5.35
CA HIS A 283 0.95 -4.19 4.15
C HIS A 283 0.32 -5.28 3.28
N ASN A 284 0.97 -6.43 3.13
CA ASN A 284 0.43 -7.57 2.39
C ASN A 284 -0.85 -8.12 3.03
N TYR A 285 -0.91 -8.22 4.36
CA TYR A 285 -2.16 -8.54 5.08
C TYR A 285 -3.23 -7.47 4.89
N HIS A 286 -2.85 -6.20 4.98
CA HIS A 286 -3.74 -5.05 4.82
C HIS A 286 -4.43 -5.09 3.46
N PHE A 287 -3.67 -5.30 2.38
CA PHE A 287 -4.22 -5.45 1.02
C PHE A 287 -5.12 -6.68 0.86
N LYS A 288 -4.74 -7.82 1.45
CA LYS A 288 -5.58 -9.02 1.42
C LYS A 288 -6.92 -8.77 2.11
N ILE A 289 -6.91 -8.12 3.27
CA ILE A 289 -8.13 -7.73 4.00
C ILE A 289 -9.01 -6.85 3.12
N TYR A 290 -8.42 -5.82 2.52
CA TYR A 290 -9.13 -4.88 1.65
C TYR A 290 -9.78 -5.57 0.46
N GLY A 291 -9.04 -6.36 -0.31
CA GLY A 291 -9.55 -7.13 -1.44
C GLY A 291 -10.67 -8.10 -1.06
N ALA A 292 -10.50 -8.82 0.06
CA ALA A 292 -11.49 -9.76 0.56
C ALA A 292 -12.80 -9.05 0.99
N MET A 293 -12.70 -7.86 1.60
CA MET A 293 -13.88 -7.06 1.92
C MET A 293 -14.65 -6.64 0.65
N PHE A 294 -13.96 -6.24 -0.42
CA PHE A 294 -14.61 -5.87 -1.69
C PHE A 294 -15.22 -7.04 -2.44
N LEU A 295 -14.69 -8.26 -2.23
CA LEU A 295 -15.27 -9.50 -2.75
C LEU A 295 -16.46 -10.02 -1.94
N GLY A 296 -16.70 -9.51 -0.73
CA GLY A 296 -17.68 -10.08 0.18
C GLY A 296 -17.24 -11.41 0.81
N GLN A 297 -15.95 -11.53 1.14
CA GLN A 297 -15.31 -12.73 1.70
C GLN A 297 -14.88 -12.50 3.17
N PRO A 298 -15.81 -12.61 4.15
CA PRO A 298 -15.51 -12.39 5.56
C PRO A 298 -14.47 -13.34 6.13
N THR A 299 -14.45 -14.62 5.71
CA THR A 299 -13.50 -15.62 6.23
C THR A 299 -12.08 -15.21 5.90
N ALA A 300 -11.78 -14.95 4.63
CA ALA A 300 -10.44 -14.56 4.20
C ALA A 300 -9.99 -13.22 4.84
N ALA A 301 -10.91 -12.28 5.01
CA ALA A 301 -10.63 -10.99 5.64
C ALA A 301 -10.33 -11.12 7.14
N LEU A 302 -11.14 -11.90 7.89
CA LEU A 302 -10.94 -12.10 9.33
C LEU A 302 -9.68 -12.91 9.63
N GLU A 303 -9.44 -14.01 8.90
CA GLU A 303 -8.22 -14.81 9.05
C GLU A 303 -6.97 -13.96 8.82
N ALA A 304 -6.95 -13.12 7.78
CA ALA A 304 -5.83 -12.23 7.51
C ALA A 304 -5.63 -11.18 8.62
N ALA A 305 -6.73 -10.57 9.12
CA ALA A 305 -6.66 -9.59 10.20
C ALA A 305 -6.18 -10.21 11.53
N GLU A 306 -6.64 -11.40 11.87
CA GLU A 306 -6.23 -12.12 13.08
C GLU A 306 -4.77 -12.57 13.00
N GLU A 307 -4.34 -13.07 11.85
CA GLU A 307 -2.94 -13.47 11.65
C GLU A 307 -2.01 -12.25 11.71
N LEU A 308 -2.36 -11.13 11.06
CA LEU A 308 -1.60 -9.89 11.15
C LEU A 308 -1.36 -9.51 12.61
N ILE A 309 -2.42 -9.42 13.42
CA ILE A 309 -2.32 -9.08 14.85
C ILE A 309 -1.41 -10.06 15.59
N SER A 310 -1.54 -11.37 15.32
CA SER A 310 -0.75 -12.41 16.00
C SER A 310 0.75 -12.33 15.69
N THR A 311 1.13 -11.72 14.56
CA THR A 311 2.52 -11.55 14.14
C THR A 311 3.16 -10.24 14.60
N LEU A 312 2.41 -9.41 15.34
CA LEU A 312 2.85 -8.14 15.93
C LEU A 312 2.64 -8.15 17.45
N PRO A 313 3.40 -8.96 18.21
CA PRO A 313 3.34 -8.90 19.66
C PRO A 313 3.79 -7.53 20.17
N SER A 314 3.37 -7.15 21.39
CA SER A 314 3.63 -5.83 21.95
C SER A 314 5.12 -5.46 21.95
N GLU A 315 6.00 -6.43 22.19
CA GLU A 315 7.44 -6.22 22.21
C GLU A 315 8.02 -5.82 20.84
N THR A 316 7.42 -6.31 19.76
CA THR A 316 7.79 -5.92 18.38
C THR A 316 7.15 -4.59 17.98
N LEU A 317 5.92 -4.36 18.46
CA LEU A 317 5.16 -3.17 18.10
C LEU A 317 5.65 -1.93 18.84
N GLU A 318 5.99 -2.03 20.13
CA GLU A 318 6.34 -0.89 20.99
C GLU A 318 7.46 0.00 20.41
N PRO A 319 8.61 -0.51 19.92
CA PRO A 319 9.68 0.33 19.37
C PRO A 319 9.29 1.08 18.10
N MET A 320 8.32 0.58 17.35
CA MET A 320 7.87 1.11 16.05
C MET A 320 6.36 1.38 16.03
N ALA A 321 5.79 1.72 17.17
CA ALA A 321 4.34 1.84 17.31
C ALA A 321 3.75 2.91 16.38
N ASP A 322 4.51 3.96 16.07
CA ASP A 322 4.08 5.02 15.17
C ASP A 322 3.81 4.52 13.73
N TRP A 323 4.46 3.41 13.34
CA TRP A 323 4.32 2.81 12.01
C TRP A 323 3.47 1.53 11.99
N PHE A 324 3.35 0.81 13.12
CA PHE A 324 2.69 -0.50 13.14
C PHE A 324 1.30 -0.47 13.76
N GLU A 325 1.02 0.42 14.72
CA GLU A 325 -0.26 0.37 15.43
C GLU A 325 -1.45 0.61 14.49
N GLY A 326 -1.28 1.44 13.44
CA GLY A 326 -2.31 1.70 12.45
C GLY A 326 -2.87 0.46 11.75
N PHE A 327 -2.12 -0.66 11.72
CA PHE A 327 -2.60 -1.92 11.12
C PHE A 327 -3.46 -2.76 12.06
N ILE A 328 -3.32 -2.61 13.37
CA ILE A 328 -4.02 -3.46 14.35
C ILE A 328 -5.56 -3.31 14.27
N PRO A 329 -6.15 -2.11 14.08
CA PRO A 329 -7.61 -1.97 14.05
C PRO A 329 -8.28 -2.46 12.76
N MET A 330 -7.55 -3.02 11.78
CA MET A 330 -8.15 -3.50 10.52
C MET A 330 -9.26 -4.52 10.75
N LYS A 331 -9.18 -5.34 11.80
CA LYS A 331 -10.25 -6.25 12.21
C LYS A 331 -11.59 -5.54 12.46
N GLN A 332 -11.58 -4.32 12.98
CA GLN A 332 -12.81 -3.55 13.24
C GLN A 332 -13.53 -3.20 11.94
N HIS A 333 -12.78 -2.83 10.90
CA HIS A 333 -13.35 -2.57 9.59
C HIS A 333 -14.03 -3.82 9.00
N VAL A 334 -13.40 -5.00 9.14
CA VAL A 334 -13.98 -6.26 8.67
C VAL A 334 -15.29 -6.57 9.40
N LEU A 335 -15.30 -6.47 10.73
CA LEU A 335 -16.49 -6.76 11.52
C LEU A 335 -17.64 -5.81 11.20
N ILE A 336 -17.38 -4.51 11.01
CA ILE A 336 -18.38 -3.52 10.57
C ILE A 336 -18.85 -3.86 9.16
N ARG A 337 -17.95 -4.12 8.23
CA ARG A 337 -18.27 -4.43 6.83
C ARG A 337 -19.29 -5.56 6.70
N PHE A 338 -19.17 -6.59 7.54
CA PHE A 338 -20.03 -7.78 7.50
C PHE A 338 -21.13 -7.80 8.57
N GLY A 339 -21.29 -6.70 9.34
CA GLY A 339 -22.37 -6.57 10.32
C GLY A 339 -22.26 -7.50 11.52
N HIS A 340 -21.03 -7.85 11.92
CA HIS A 340 -20.73 -8.71 13.07
C HIS A 340 -20.85 -7.93 14.40
N TRP A 341 -22.04 -7.33 14.61
CA TRP A 341 -22.27 -6.39 15.70
C TRP A 341 -22.01 -6.97 17.08
N GLN A 342 -22.43 -8.21 17.34
CA GLN A 342 -22.22 -8.84 18.64
C GLN A 342 -20.73 -9.17 18.86
N ASP A 343 -20.04 -9.63 17.80
CA ASP A 343 -18.60 -9.93 17.87
C ASP A 343 -17.78 -8.68 18.18
N ILE A 344 -18.21 -7.49 17.69
CA ILE A 344 -17.61 -6.20 18.06
C ILE A 344 -17.75 -5.93 19.56
N LEU A 345 -18.96 -6.15 20.12
CA LEU A 345 -19.25 -5.87 21.52
C LEU A 345 -18.57 -6.84 22.49
N ASP A 346 -18.34 -8.08 22.06
CA ASP A 346 -17.73 -9.14 22.87
C ASP A 346 -16.19 -9.03 22.94
N GLN A 347 -15.56 -8.21 22.09
CA GLN A 347 -14.11 -8.00 22.15
C GLN A 347 -13.69 -7.28 23.43
N LYS A 348 -12.56 -7.72 23.99
CA LYS A 348 -11.88 -7.01 25.07
C LYS A 348 -11.00 -5.90 24.51
N LEU A 349 -10.91 -4.79 25.20
CA LEU A 349 -9.93 -3.76 24.91
C LEU A 349 -8.51 -4.28 25.21
N PRO A 350 -7.48 -3.78 24.52
CA PRO A 350 -6.08 -4.03 24.87
C PRO A 350 -5.81 -3.65 26.34
N GLU A 351 -4.89 -4.37 26.98
CA GLU A 351 -4.49 -4.05 28.37
C GLU A 351 -3.68 -2.75 28.44
N ASP A 352 -2.84 -2.51 27.46
CA ASP A 352 -2.08 -1.26 27.30
C ASP A 352 -2.82 -0.31 26.33
N GLU A 353 -3.70 0.51 26.89
CA GLU A 353 -4.47 1.48 26.10
C GLU A 353 -3.65 2.67 25.59
N GLU A 354 -2.44 2.89 26.10
CA GLU A 354 -1.54 3.95 25.60
C GLU A 354 -0.79 3.48 24.37
N LEU A 355 -0.22 2.29 24.40
CA LEU A 355 0.43 1.67 23.25
C LEU A 355 -0.56 1.48 22.09
N PHE A 356 -1.77 0.99 22.39
CA PHE A 356 -2.82 0.70 21.42
C PHE A 356 -3.88 1.80 21.31
N SER A 357 -3.47 3.07 21.38
CA SER A 357 -4.37 4.23 21.42
C SER A 357 -5.29 4.38 20.19
N VAL A 358 -4.77 4.13 18.99
CA VAL A 358 -5.56 4.12 17.72
C VAL A 358 -6.55 2.96 17.74
N THR A 359 -6.08 1.78 18.14
CA THR A 359 -6.90 0.57 18.24
C THR A 359 -8.06 0.75 19.19
N VAL A 360 -7.81 1.33 20.37
CA VAL A 360 -8.85 1.63 21.37
C VAL A 360 -9.88 2.62 20.81
N ALA A 361 -9.44 3.69 20.15
CA ALA A 361 -10.34 4.65 19.53
C ALA A 361 -11.21 3.98 18.45
N MET A 362 -10.63 3.17 17.57
CA MET A 362 -11.36 2.42 16.54
C MET A 362 -12.32 1.39 17.14
N MET A 363 -11.97 0.73 18.24
CA MET A 363 -12.88 -0.19 18.93
C MET A 363 -14.09 0.54 19.52
N HIS A 364 -13.91 1.73 20.09
CA HIS A 364 -15.03 2.53 20.60
C HIS A 364 -15.91 3.07 19.47
N TYR A 365 -15.32 3.49 18.35
CA TYR A 365 -16.06 3.77 17.12
C TYR A 365 -16.91 2.58 16.68
N ALA A 366 -16.30 1.40 16.53
CA ALA A 366 -16.98 0.19 16.10
C ALA A 366 -18.13 -0.22 17.05
N ARG A 367 -17.90 -0.12 18.37
CA ARG A 367 -18.93 -0.39 19.39
C ARG A 367 -20.11 0.58 19.30
N ALA A 368 -19.83 1.89 19.10
CA ALA A 368 -20.91 2.88 18.97
C ALA A 368 -21.77 2.58 17.73
N VAL A 369 -21.14 2.25 16.59
CA VAL A 369 -21.82 1.84 15.35
C VAL A 369 -22.61 0.55 15.57
N ALA A 370 -22.03 -0.46 16.21
CA ALA A 370 -22.71 -1.73 16.50
C ALA A 370 -23.94 -1.54 17.40
N LEU A 371 -23.81 -0.75 18.46
CA LEU A 371 -24.90 -0.43 19.37
C LEU A 371 -26.03 0.35 18.68
N ALA A 372 -25.69 1.31 17.81
CA ALA A 372 -26.66 2.04 17.02
C ALA A 372 -27.44 1.09 16.09
N ASN A 373 -26.75 0.19 15.40
CA ASN A 373 -27.35 -0.81 14.53
C ASN A 373 -28.19 -1.86 15.28
N LEU A 374 -27.89 -2.12 16.54
CA LEU A 374 -28.71 -2.96 17.43
C LEU A 374 -29.83 -2.18 18.15
N HIS A 375 -30.07 -0.93 17.77
CA HIS A 375 -31.05 -0.01 18.38
C HIS A 375 -30.85 0.24 19.89
N ARG A 376 -29.61 0.06 20.40
CA ARG A 376 -29.20 0.34 21.77
C ARG A 376 -28.69 1.78 21.90
N ILE A 377 -29.51 2.74 21.51
CA ILE A 377 -29.14 4.16 21.31
C ILE A 377 -28.48 4.80 22.54
N GLY A 378 -29.03 4.56 23.74
CA GLY A 378 -28.46 5.12 24.96
C GLY A 378 -27.05 4.65 25.28
N GLU A 379 -26.75 3.39 24.96
CA GLU A 379 -25.42 2.82 25.09
C GLU A 379 -24.47 3.31 23.98
N ALA A 380 -24.97 3.47 22.76
CA ALA A 380 -24.21 4.06 21.65
C ALA A 380 -23.78 5.51 21.95
N GLU A 381 -24.66 6.31 22.57
CA GLU A 381 -24.32 7.68 23.03
C GLU A 381 -23.25 7.69 24.13
N ALA A 382 -23.29 6.73 25.05
CA ALA A 382 -22.24 6.59 26.05
C ALA A 382 -20.91 6.19 25.44
N GLU A 383 -20.93 5.25 24.49
CA GLU A 383 -19.76 4.77 23.76
C GLU A 383 -19.11 5.87 22.89
N LYS A 384 -19.94 6.71 22.25
CA LYS A 384 -19.47 7.92 21.56
C LYS A 384 -18.66 8.83 22.49
N GLY A 385 -19.11 9.05 23.72
CA GLY A 385 -18.37 9.83 24.71
C GLY A 385 -17.01 9.18 25.07
N THR A 386 -16.94 7.86 25.05
CA THR A 386 -15.69 7.12 25.29
C THR A 386 -14.75 7.21 24.09
N PHE A 387 -15.28 7.14 22.86
CA PHE A 387 -14.53 7.39 21.64
C PHE A 387 -13.78 8.73 21.68
N TYR A 388 -14.43 9.82 22.05
CA TYR A 388 -13.76 11.12 22.10
C TYR A 388 -12.61 11.14 23.12
N ARG A 389 -12.79 10.52 24.28
CA ARG A 389 -11.70 10.41 25.27
C ARG A 389 -10.53 9.55 24.77
N ALA A 390 -10.80 8.50 23.99
CA ALA A 390 -9.78 7.68 23.37
C ALA A 390 -9.04 8.46 22.25
N LEU A 391 -9.79 9.19 21.42
CA LEU A 391 -9.25 10.01 20.33
C LEU A 391 -8.27 11.07 20.85
N GLU A 392 -8.55 11.70 22.00
CA GLU A 392 -7.66 12.68 22.62
C GLU A 392 -6.28 12.10 22.97
N ARG A 393 -6.19 10.79 23.24
CA ARG A 393 -4.95 10.09 23.61
C ARG A 393 -4.11 9.64 22.40
N VAL A 394 -4.68 9.63 21.19
CA VAL A 394 -3.95 9.22 19.99
C VAL A 394 -2.85 10.24 19.68
N PRO A 395 -1.56 9.84 19.65
CA PRO A 395 -0.48 10.74 19.27
C PRO A 395 -0.60 11.21 17.82
N GLU A 396 -0.10 12.40 17.53
CA GLU A 396 -0.04 12.92 16.15
C GLU A 396 0.98 12.16 15.29
N SER A 397 1.94 11.50 15.92
CA SER A 397 2.98 10.70 15.27
C SER A 397 2.47 9.35 14.73
N ARG A 398 1.30 8.86 15.17
CA ARG A 398 0.73 7.59 14.68
C ARG A 398 0.33 7.70 13.20
N MET A 399 0.98 6.92 12.38
CA MET A 399 0.78 6.91 10.93
C MET A 399 0.19 5.58 10.44
N LEU A 400 -0.52 5.65 9.35
CA LEU A 400 -0.77 4.53 8.45
C LEU A 400 -0.29 5.00 7.09
N PHE A 401 0.93 4.64 6.71
CA PHE A 401 1.66 5.15 5.54
C PHE A 401 1.65 6.69 5.45
N ASN A 402 1.01 7.27 4.41
CA ASN A 402 0.98 8.71 4.17
C ASN A 402 -0.11 9.45 5.00
N ASN A 403 -0.95 8.71 5.71
CA ASN A 403 -2.05 9.28 6.50
C ASN A 403 -1.73 9.27 7.99
N THR A 404 -2.04 10.36 8.70
CA THR A 404 -2.07 10.30 10.16
C THR A 404 -3.27 9.46 10.62
N CYS A 405 -3.10 8.63 11.65
CA CYS A 405 -4.23 7.89 12.21
C CYS A 405 -5.33 8.83 12.74
N ARG A 406 -4.98 10.05 13.14
CA ARG A 406 -5.95 11.06 13.54
C ARG A 406 -6.83 11.55 12.40
N ASP A 407 -6.29 11.69 11.18
CA ASP A 407 -7.08 12.07 10.01
C ASP A 407 -8.05 10.94 9.61
N ILE A 408 -7.59 9.70 9.68
CA ILE A 408 -8.44 8.51 9.48
C ILE A 408 -9.56 8.47 10.53
N LEU A 409 -9.27 8.77 11.80
CA LEU A 409 -10.27 8.79 12.88
C LEU A 409 -11.29 9.92 12.74
N LYS A 410 -11.02 11.00 11.98
CA LYS A 410 -12.05 11.99 11.61
C LYS A 410 -13.15 11.39 10.76
N ILE A 411 -12.80 10.43 9.88
CA ILE A 411 -13.81 9.69 9.10
C ILE A 411 -14.62 8.80 10.02
N ALA A 412 -13.96 8.07 10.94
CA ALA A 412 -14.64 7.26 11.96
C ALA A 412 -15.65 8.08 12.77
N GLU A 413 -15.27 9.29 13.18
CA GLU A 413 -16.15 10.22 13.88
C GLU A 413 -17.41 10.54 13.06
N GLN A 414 -17.24 10.98 11.83
CA GLN A 414 -18.36 11.38 10.97
C GLN A 414 -19.26 10.20 10.62
N MET A 415 -18.70 9.01 10.38
CA MET A 415 -19.46 7.78 10.17
C MET A 415 -20.27 7.41 11.40
N MET A 416 -19.67 7.43 12.59
CA MET A 416 -20.35 7.16 13.87
C MET A 416 -21.51 8.13 14.10
N LEU A 417 -21.27 9.42 13.93
CA LEU A 417 -22.29 10.45 14.12
C LEU A 417 -23.43 10.29 13.12
N GLY A 418 -23.10 9.97 11.86
CA GLY A 418 -24.06 9.76 10.80
C GLY A 418 -24.98 8.55 11.08
N GLU A 419 -24.40 7.39 11.39
CA GLU A 419 -25.20 6.19 11.66
C GLU A 419 -26.01 6.32 12.96
N LEU A 420 -25.43 6.90 14.01
CA LEU A 420 -26.14 7.12 15.26
C LEU A 420 -27.34 8.08 15.08
N ALA A 421 -27.16 9.21 14.38
CA ALA A 421 -28.23 10.13 14.06
C ALA A 421 -29.32 9.46 13.20
N TYR A 422 -28.92 8.61 12.25
CA TYR A 422 -29.86 7.88 11.41
C TYR A 422 -30.78 6.97 12.24
N HIS A 423 -30.20 6.18 13.15
CA HIS A 423 -30.97 5.27 14.02
C HIS A 423 -31.79 5.99 15.10
N LYS A 424 -31.50 7.26 15.37
CA LYS A 424 -32.35 8.17 16.17
C LYS A 424 -33.52 8.75 15.37
N GLY A 425 -33.55 8.58 14.05
CA GLY A 425 -34.54 9.18 13.15
C GLY A 425 -34.22 10.63 12.74
N GLU A 426 -33.02 11.13 13.04
CA GLU A 426 -32.53 12.46 12.71
C GLU A 426 -31.88 12.47 11.31
N HIS A 427 -32.68 12.14 10.27
CA HIS A 427 -32.15 11.82 8.94
C HIS A 427 -31.35 12.95 8.27
N GLU A 428 -31.79 14.23 8.43
CA GLU A 428 -31.08 15.38 7.85
C GLU A 428 -29.66 15.50 8.46
N THR A 429 -29.57 15.40 9.77
CA THR A 429 -28.29 15.41 10.51
C THR A 429 -27.43 14.21 10.11
N ALA A 430 -28.03 13.03 10.01
CA ALA A 430 -27.34 11.82 9.59
C ALA A 430 -26.67 11.97 8.21
N PHE A 431 -27.42 12.42 7.23
CA PHE A 431 -26.87 12.61 5.89
C PHE A 431 -25.85 13.76 5.80
N ALA A 432 -25.96 14.79 6.63
CA ALA A 432 -24.93 15.82 6.74
C ALA A 432 -23.59 15.23 7.19
N HIS A 433 -23.60 14.40 8.24
CA HIS A 433 -22.39 13.71 8.72
C HIS A 433 -21.84 12.71 7.70
N LEU A 434 -22.68 11.89 7.07
CA LEU A 434 -22.23 10.91 6.08
C LEU A 434 -21.61 11.60 4.84
N ARG A 435 -22.16 12.72 4.39
CA ARG A 435 -21.55 13.52 3.31
C ARG A 435 -20.23 14.16 3.75
N SER A 436 -20.12 14.56 5.02
CA SER A 436 -18.85 15.04 5.59
C SER A 436 -17.81 13.92 5.62
N ALA A 437 -18.20 12.69 6.00
CA ALA A 437 -17.32 11.54 5.94
C ALA A 437 -16.80 11.29 4.50
N VAL A 438 -17.68 11.33 3.51
CA VAL A 438 -17.33 11.21 2.09
C VAL A 438 -16.33 12.28 1.68
N MET A 439 -16.55 13.53 2.07
CA MET A 439 -15.65 14.63 1.73
C MET A 439 -14.26 14.45 2.35
N ILE A 440 -14.18 13.97 3.58
CA ILE A 440 -12.88 13.74 4.23
C ILE A 440 -12.18 12.55 3.58
N ASP A 441 -12.90 11.45 3.34
CA ASP A 441 -12.41 10.23 2.69
C ASP A 441 -11.80 10.54 1.30
N ASP A 442 -12.51 11.28 0.45
CA ASP A 442 -12.06 11.65 -0.89
C ASP A 442 -10.80 12.53 -0.92
N ASN A 443 -10.48 13.19 0.18
CA ASN A 443 -9.36 14.15 0.27
C ASN A 443 -8.22 13.65 1.17
N LEU A 444 -8.21 12.37 1.53
CA LEU A 444 -7.04 11.80 2.19
C LEU A 444 -5.80 11.85 1.28
N PRO A 445 -4.60 12.00 1.83
CA PRO A 445 -3.38 11.67 1.10
C PRO A 445 -3.45 10.28 0.46
N TYR A 446 -2.87 10.16 -0.74
CA TYR A 446 -2.84 8.89 -1.45
C TYR A 446 -2.15 7.81 -0.64
N ASP A 447 -2.80 6.64 -0.56
CA ASP A 447 -2.30 5.40 0.04
C ASP A 447 -2.81 4.18 -0.74
N GLU A 448 -2.14 3.06 -0.56
CA GLU A 448 -2.56 1.74 -1.05
C GLU A 448 -2.52 0.70 0.08
N PRO A 449 -3.64 0.09 0.37
CA PRO A 449 -4.98 0.48 -0.05
C PRO A 449 -5.35 1.84 0.54
N TRP A 450 -6.44 2.45 0.07
CA TRP A 450 -6.91 3.75 0.54
C TRP A 450 -7.03 3.79 2.07
N GLY A 451 -6.65 4.90 2.70
CA GLY A 451 -6.49 5.00 4.16
C GLY A 451 -7.74 4.66 4.99
N TRP A 452 -8.94 4.82 4.42
CA TRP A 452 -10.18 4.30 5.01
C TRP A 452 -10.59 3.00 4.33
N MET A 453 -10.64 1.90 5.08
CA MET A 453 -10.73 0.53 4.58
C MET A 453 -12.05 0.14 3.89
N GLN A 454 -13.09 0.94 3.99
CA GLN A 454 -14.36 0.70 3.32
C GLN A 454 -14.94 2.03 2.86
N PRO A 455 -15.28 2.18 1.56
CA PRO A 455 -15.79 3.44 1.04
C PRO A 455 -16.97 3.97 1.85
N THR A 456 -16.86 5.20 2.37
CA THR A 456 -17.93 5.86 3.12
C THR A 456 -19.22 5.96 2.31
N ARG A 457 -19.08 5.99 0.99
CA ARG A 457 -20.19 5.96 0.02
C ARG A 457 -21.07 4.74 0.14
N HIS A 458 -20.54 3.60 0.59
CA HIS A 458 -21.35 2.39 0.74
C HIS A 458 -22.45 2.55 1.80
N ALA A 459 -22.16 3.19 2.93
CA ALA A 459 -23.14 3.48 3.97
C ALA A 459 -24.10 4.60 3.55
N LEU A 460 -23.56 5.71 3.01
CA LEU A 460 -24.39 6.81 2.49
C LEU A 460 -25.40 6.32 1.47
N GLY A 461 -24.95 5.58 0.44
CA GLY A 461 -25.82 5.03 -0.61
C GLY A 461 -26.88 4.08 -0.05
N ALA A 462 -26.52 3.18 0.88
CA ALA A 462 -27.46 2.25 1.50
C ALA A 462 -28.58 2.96 2.26
N LEU A 463 -28.26 3.98 3.04
CA LEU A 463 -29.23 4.72 3.85
C LEU A 463 -30.08 5.69 2.99
N LEU A 464 -29.51 6.30 1.93
CA LEU A 464 -30.27 7.06 0.93
C LEU A 464 -31.30 6.16 0.23
N MET A 465 -30.90 4.94 -0.16
CA MET A 465 -31.81 3.94 -0.75
C MET A 465 -32.98 3.59 0.18
N GLU A 466 -32.72 3.47 1.47
CA GLU A 466 -33.75 3.18 2.47
C GLU A 466 -34.77 4.33 2.60
N GLN A 467 -34.31 5.58 2.52
CA GLN A 467 -35.17 6.77 2.55
C GLN A 467 -35.83 7.09 1.21
N GLY A 468 -35.48 6.37 0.14
CA GLY A 468 -36.06 6.57 -1.18
C GLY A 468 -35.41 7.71 -2.00
N SER A 469 -34.28 8.24 -1.56
CA SER A 469 -33.47 9.25 -2.28
C SER A 469 -32.66 8.59 -3.39
N LEU A 470 -33.36 8.03 -4.40
CA LEU A 470 -32.77 7.15 -5.41
C LEU A 470 -31.78 7.87 -6.32
N GLU A 471 -32.04 9.12 -6.67
CA GLU A 471 -31.17 9.89 -7.58
C GLU A 471 -29.80 10.16 -6.94
N GLU A 472 -29.77 10.56 -5.67
CA GLU A 472 -28.53 10.77 -4.94
C GLU A 472 -27.81 9.45 -4.69
N ALA A 473 -28.53 8.39 -4.31
CA ALA A 473 -27.94 7.07 -4.11
C ALA A 473 -27.27 6.55 -5.39
N GLU A 474 -27.93 6.73 -6.55
CA GLU A 474 -27.35 6.36 -7.85
C GLU A 474 -26.06 7.13 -8.13
N ALA A 475 -26.03 8.45 -7.92
CA ALA A 475 -24.85 9.27 -8.11
C ALA A 475 -23.69 8.81 -7.20
N VAL A 476 -23.98 8.48 -5.95
CA VAL A 476 -22.99 7.96 -4.98
C VAL A 476 -22.37 6.65 -5.47
N TYR A 477 -23.16 5.70 -5.96
CA TYR A 477 -22.66 4.42 -6.47
C TYR A 477 -21.92 4.56 -7.80
N ARG A 478 -22.37 5.47 -8.68
CA ARG A 478 -21.68 5.74 -9.95
C ARG A 478 -20.30 6.32 -9.72
N ALA A 479 -20.16 7.26 -8.79
CA ALA A 479 -18.90 7.83 -8.41
C ALA A 479 -17.94 6.77 -7.86
N ASP A 480 -18.40 5.93 -6.93
CA ASP A 480 -17.60 4.86 -6.34
C ASP A 480 -17.12 3.83 -7.38
N LEU A 481 -17.98 3.47 -8.34
CA LEU A 481 -17.63 2.54 -9.43
C LEU A 481 -16.79 3.17 -10.54
N GLY A 482 -16.54 4.48 -10.50
CA GLY A 482 -15.82 5.18 -11.57
C GLY A 482 -16.62 5.28 -12.88
N LEU A 483 -17.95 5.27 -12.80
CA LEU A 483 -18.85 5.40 -13.98
C LEU A 483 -19.11 6.86 -14.36
N ASP A 484 -18.56 7.79 -13.62
CA ASP A 484 -18.52 9.23 -13.92
C ASP A 484 -17.17 9.83 -13.48
N ALA A 485 -16.97 11.11 -13.71
CA ALA A 485 -15.74 11.84 -13.42
C ALA A 485 -15.74 12.53 -12.04
N THR A 486 -16.57 12.12 -11.11
CA THR A 486 -16.66 12.72 -9.76
C THR A 486 -15.40 12.49 -8.95
N LEU A 487 -14.84 11.25 -9.01
CA LEU A 487 -13.66 10.84 -8.27
C LEU A 487 -12.43 10.78 -9.16
N SER A 488 -11.28 11.14 -8.60
CA SER A 488 -9.99 10.77 -9.19
C SER A 488 -9.87 9.26 -9.32
N ARG A 489 -9.08 8.80 -10.30
CA ARG A 489 -8.97 7.38 -10.63
C ARG A 489 -8.55 6.52 -9.43
N ALA A 490 -7.68 7.04 -8.58
CA ALA A 490 -7.18 6.37 -7.38
C ALA A 490 -8.25 6.14 -6.30
N CYS A 491 -9.32 6.95 -6.29
CA CYS A 491 -10.41 6.84 -5.32
C CYS A 491 -11.60 6.01 -5.83
N GLN A 492 -11.52 5.48 -7.05
CA GLN A 492 -12.58 4.67 -7.65
C GLN A 492 -12.41 3.20 -7.28
N HIS A 493 -13.55 2.51 -7.10
CA HIS A 493 -13.60 1.08 -6.74
C HIS A 493 -14.40 0.29 -7.79
N PRO A 494 -13.88 0.17 -9.03
CA PRO A 494 -14.61 -0.51 -10.11
C PRO A 494 -14.93 -1.96 -9.73
N ASP A 495 -16.03 -2.46 -10.26
CA ASP A 495 -16.49 -3.86 -10.13
C ASP A 495 -16.66 -4.40 -8.69
N ASN A 496 -16.65 -3.55 -7.65
CA ASN A 496 -16.90 -4.01 -6.29
C ASN A 496 -18.37 -4.47 -6.12
N VAL A 497 -18.57 -5.55 -5.37
CA VAL A 497 -19.89 -6.19 -5.24
C VAL A 497 -20.92 -5.30 -4.54
N TRP A 498 -20.47 -4.39 -3.67
CA TRP A 498 -21.34 -3.57 -2.82
C TRP A 498 -22.01 -2.45 -3.62
N SER A 499 -21.24 -1.63 -4.33
CA SER A 499 -21.77 -0.56 -5.18
C SER A 499 -22.46 -1.10 -6.43
N LEU A 500 -22.00 -2.22 -6.99
CA LEU A 500 -22.73 -2.90 -8.07
C LEU A 500 -24.13 -3.34 -7.61
N HIS A 501 -24.27 -3.89 -6.39
CA HIS A 501 -25.55 -4.23 -5.81
C HIS A 501 -26.43 -2.98 -5.61
N GLY A 502 -25.87 -1.93 -5.01
CA GLY A 502 -26.59 -0.69 -4.75
C GLY A 502 -27.09 -0.03 -6.04
N LEU A 503 -26.22 0.09 -7.05
CA LEU A 503 -26.58 0.66 -8.35
C LEU A 503 -27.63 -0.19 -9.06
N HIS A 504 -27.49 -1.52 -9.05
CA HIS A 504 -28.48 -2.42 -9.63
C HIS A 504 -29.87 -2.25 -8.98
N GLU A 505 -29.93 -2.12 -7.65
CA GLU A 505 -31.17 -1.85 -6.93
C GLU A 505 -31.76 -0.48 -7.31
N CYS A 506 -30.93 0.59 -7.40
CA CYS A 506 -31.36 1.91 -7.83
C CYS A 506 -32.01 1.86 -9.22
N LEU A 507 -31.33 1.30 -10.20
CA LEU A 507 -31.80 1.18 -11.58
C LEU A 507 -33.11 0.36 -11.67
N THR A 508 -33.20 -0.72 -10.88
CA THR A 508 -34.41 -1.54 -10.79
C THR A 508 -35.60 -0.71 -10.28
N ARG A 509 -35.42 0.03 -9.20
CA ARG A 509 -36.48 0.86 -8.58
C ARG A 509 -36.88 2.06 -9.45
N ARG A 510 -35.97 2.56 -10.29
CA ARG A 510 -36.24 3.63 -11.27
C ARG A 510 -36.81 3.11 -12.59
N GLY A 511 -36.87 1.79 -12.80
CA GLY A 511 -37.40 1.18 -14.01
C GLY A 511 -36.52 1.29 -15.25
N GLU A 512 -35.19 1.46 -15.06
CA GLU A 512 -34.21 1.46 -16.14
C GLU A 512 -34.10 0.07 -16.77
N THR A 513 -34.13 0.00 -18.11
CA THR A 513 -34.22 -1.30 -18.79
C THR A 513 -32.92 -1.70 -19.53
N VAL A 514 -32.14 -0.76 -20.00
CA VAL A 514 -30.94 -1.03 -20.82
C VAL A 514 -29.72 -1.20 -19.95
N GLU A 515 -29.37 -0.20 -19.15
CA GLU A 515 -28.16 -0.20 -18.33
C GLU A 515 -28.20 -1.29 -17.26
N ILE A 516 -29.37 -1.54 -16.67
CA ILE A 516 -29.54 -2.58 -15.64
C ILE A 516 -29.01 -3.94 -16.09
N ALA A 517 -29.16 -4.29 -17.38
CA ALA A 517 -28.69 -5.56 -17.92
C ALA A 517 -27.15 -5.66 -17.95
N HIS A 518 -26.43 -4.53 -18.08
CA HIS A 518 -24.98 -4.46 -18.00
C HIS A 518 -24.52 -4.57 -16.56
N ILE A 519 -25.07 -3.76 -15.68
CA ILE A 519 -24.74 -3.78 -14.23
C ILE A 519 -25.07 -5.14 -13.62
N LYS A 520 -26.19 -5.77 -14.02
CA LYS A 520 -26.53 -7.12 -13.56
C LYS A 520 -25.46 -8.17 -13.88
N ARG A 521 -24.87 -8.12 -15.06
CA ARG A 521 -23.80 -9.08 -15.44
C ARG A 521 -22.53 -8.87 -14.63
N GLN A 522 -22.16 -7.61 -14.37
CA GLN A 522 -21.02 -7.29 -13.50
C GLN A 522 -21.30 -7.76 -12.07
N LEU A 523 -22.50 -7.45 -11.54
CA LEU A 523 -22.94 -7.89 -10.23
C LEU A 523 -22.95 -9.42 -10.10
N ASP A 524 -23.50 -10.14 -11.07
CA ASP A 524 -23.55 -11.62 -11.05
C ASP A 524 -22.14 -12.22 -11.00
N LYS A 525 -21.19 -11.64 -11.75
CA LYS A 525 -19.78 -12.05 -11.73
C LYS A 525 -19.13 -11.78 -10.36
N ALA A 526 -19.33 -10.57 -9.81
CA ALA A 526 -18.79 -10.21 -8.51
C ALA A 526 -19.41 -11.05 -7.38
N ALA A 527 -20.75 -11.18 -7.36
CA ALA A 527 -21.49 -11.95 -6.36
C ALA A 527 -21.19 -13.46 -6.40
N ALA A 528 -20.79 -14.01 -7.54
CA ALA A 528 -20.38 -15.41 -7.65
C ALA A 528 -19.09 -15.74 -6.87
N ARG A 529 -18.32 -14.73 -6.49
CA ARG A 529 -17.10 -14.84 -5.68
C ARG A 529 -17.32 -14.52 -4.21
N ALA A 530 -18.47 -13.96 -3.85
CA ALA A 530 -18.80 -13.62 -2.47
C ALA A 530 -19.16 -14.88 -1.65
N GLU A 531 -18.70 -14.93 -0.41
CA GLU A 531 -19.08 -15.98 0.56
C GLU A 531 -20.43 -15.70 1.21
N VAL A 532 -20.84 -14.44 1.23
CA VAL A 532 -22.09 -13.98 1.84
C VAL A 532 -23.05 -13.43 0.79
N PRO A 533 -24.37 -13.61 0.97
CA PRO A 533 -25.35 -12.97 0.09
C PRO A 533 -25.33 -11.44 0.32
N VAL A 534 -24.94 -10.70 -0.71
CA VAL A 534 -24.97 -9.22 -0.69
C VAL A 534 -26.42 -8.76 -0.89
N ARG A 535 -26.98 -8.06 0.10
CA ARG A 535 -28.38 -7.60 0.11
C ARG A 535 -28.51 -6.07 0.19
N ALA A 536 -27.44 -5.39 0.52
CA ALA A 536 -27.30 -3.94 0.56
C ALA A 536 -25.83 -3.58 0.41
N SER A 537 -25.50 -2.34 0.08
CA SER A 537 -24.11 -1.86 0.01
C SER A 537 -23.48 -1.66 1.40
N CYS A 538 -24.29 -1.63 2.44
CA CYS A 538 -23.84 -1.58 3.85
C CYS A 538 -24.82 -2.39 4.72
N TYR A 539 -24.29 -3.04 5.79
CA TYR A 539 -25.10 -3.71 6.82
C TYR A 539 -25.78 -2.73 7.80
N CYS A 540 -25.48 -1.46 7.73
CA CYS A 540 -26.19 -0.38 8.42
C CYS A 540 -27.65 -0.20 7.96
N ARG A 541 -28.02 -0.77 6.80
CA ARG A 541 -29.39 -0.80 6.27
C ARG A 541 -30.11 -2.06 6.71
N GLN A 542 -30.98 -1.97 7.71
CA GLN A 542 -31.58 -3.14 8.38
C GLN A 542 -32.96 -3.57 7.87
N LYS A 543 -33.78 -2.67 7.34
CA LYS A 543 -35.19 -2.97 7.02
C LYS A 543 -35.43 -4.12 6.05
N GLN A 544 -34.42 -4.51 5.25
CA GLN A 544 -34.53 -5.63 4.33
C GLN A 544 -33.93 -6.95 4.86
N LEU A 545 -33.10 -6.91 5.90
CA LEU A 545 -32.47 -8.11 6.45
C LEU A 545 -33.39 -8.91 7.37
N LEU A 546 -34.38 -8.25 7.99
CA LEU A 546 -35.34 -8.86 8.94
C LEU A 546 -36.65 -9.33 8.30
N ALA A 547 -36.88 -9.07 6.99
CA ALA A 547 -38.14 -9.30 6.32
C ALA A 547 -38.21 -10.63 5.54
N ARG A 548 -37.35 -11.61 5.82
CA ARG A 548 -37.46 -12.98 5.25
C ARG A 548 -37.07 -14.05 6.25
#